data_4be4b72fd69666751556a6e5dec56f8c
#
_entry.id   4be4b72fd69666751556a6e5dec56f8c
#
_cell.length_a   1.000
_cell.length_b   1.000
_cell.length_c   1.000
_cell.angle_alpha   90.00
_cell.angle_beta   90.00
_cell.angle_gamma   90.00
#
_symmetry.space_group_name_H-M   'P 1'
#
loop_
_entity.id
_entity.type
_entity.pdbx_description
1 polymer ?
#
loop_
_entity_poly.entity_id
_entity_poly.type
_entity_poly.pdbx_seq_one_letter_code
_entity_poly.pdbx_strand_id
1 'polypeptide(L)'
;MRRPSSNATLLAVVLAAASGLAMAKSSDRNAPMNIEANTTTYNANNESTPTVLSGNVVITQGTLRINAARADVYQSGGEIRRTVLTGSPVRMSQQMDDGTPLDTVSAKVDYDMKTETVILTGGVVITQPRGNLRGERVVYNMKTGQVQSGGQGGGRVRMTIQPKAGG
;
A
#
# COMPACT_ATOMS: atom_id res chain seq x y z
N MET A 1 -31.50 -24.21 38.70
CA MET A 1 -31.08 -24.49 37.32
C MET A 1 -31.65 -23.42 36.37
N ARG A 2 -30.87 -22.43 36.00
CA ARG A 2 -31.26 -21.42 34.98
C ARG A 2 -30.37 -21.63 33.77
N ARG A 3 -30.95 -21.92 32.62
CA ARG A 3 -30.27 -22.04 31.31
C ARG A 3 -29.93 -20.63 30.82
N PRO A 4 -28.71 -20.35 30.34
CA PRO A 4 -28.44 -19.12 29.60
C PRO A 4 -28.95 -19.27 28.19
N SER A 5 -29.69 -18.26 27.74
CA SER A 5 -30.25 -18.09 26.41
C SER A 5 -29.16 -17.85 25.38
N SER A 6 -29.15 -18.70 24.37
CA SER A 6 -28.31 -18.62 23.14
C SER A 6 -28.84 -17.53 22.21
N ASN A 7 -28.29 -16.32 22.23
CA ASN A 7 -28.55 -15.30 21.21
C ASN A 7 -27.35 -14.40 20.94
N ALA A 8 -26.13 -14.94 20.99
CA ALA A 8 -24.92 -14.16 20.70
C ALA A 8 -24.06 -14.76 19.55
N THR A 9 -24.66 -15.53 18.62
CA THR A 9 -23.86 -16.27 17.63
C THR A 9 -24.17 -15.88 16.19
N LEU A 10 -24.78 -14.73 15.93
CA LEU A 10 -25.13 -14.34 14.53
C LEU A 10 -24.47 -13.04 14.03
N LEU A 11 -23.55 -12.44 14.78
CA LEU A 11 -22.88 -11.20 14.35
C LEU A 11 -21.39 -11.39 14.00
N ALA A 12 -20.86 -12.60 14.13
CA ALA A 12 -19.43 -12.86 13.91
C ALA A 12 -19.06 -13.35 12.49
N VAL A 13 -20.03 -13.58 11.59
CA VAL A 13 -19.78 -14.18 10.28
C VAL A 13 -19.60 -13.16 9.16
N VAL A 14 -19.97 -11.89 9.36
CA VAL A 14 -19.85 -10.85 8.31
C VAL A 14 -18.48 -10.17 8.30
N LEU A 15 -17.68 -10.27 9.37
CA LEU A 15 -16.34 -9.67 9.44
C LEU A 15 -15.21 -10.55 8.88
N ALA A 16 -15.47 -11.82 8.62
CA ALA A 16 -14.45 -12.75 8.11
C ALA A 16 -14.21 -12.69 6.59
N ALA A 17 -15.07 -11.97 5.84
CA ALA A 17 -14.92 -11.83 4.39
C ALA A 17 -14.05 -10.63 3.98
N ALA A 18 -13.71 -9.74 4.91
CA ALA A 18 -12.89 -8.55 4.64
C ALA A 18 -11.39 -8.74 4.96
N SER A 19 -11.01 -9.86 5.55
CA SER A 19 -9.62 -10.15 5.94
C SER A 19 -8.72 -10.64 4.79
N GLY A 20 -9.18 -10.56 3.54
CA GLY A 20 -8.38 -10.89 2.36
C GLY A 20 -7.65 -9.72 1.71
N LEU A 21 -7.66 -8.54 2.32
CA LEU A 21 -7.06 -7.34 1.75
C LEU A 21 -5.77 -6.98 2.47
N ALA A 22 -4.68 -7.59 2.14
CA ALA A 22 -3.39 -7.02 2.45
C ALA A 22 -2.52 -7.74 3.48
N MET A 23 -1.79 -8.65 2.99
CA MET A 23 -0.42 -8.83 3.48
C MET A 23 0.49 -8.84 2.27
N ALA A 24 1.20 -7.72 2.03
CA ALA A 24 2.43 -7.75 1.24
C ALA A 24 3.25 -8.94 1.73
N LYS A 25 3.84 -9.71 0.82
CA LYS A 25 4.58 -10.91 1.18
C LYS A 25 5.57 -10.57 2.29
N SER A 26 5.39 -11.14 3.46
CA SER A 26 6.16 -10.80 4.67
C SER A 26 7.65 -11.02 4.49
N SER A 27 8.04 -11.98 3.63
CA SER A 27 9.42 -12.23 3.24
C SER A 27 10.07 -11.08 2.46
N ASP A 28 9.30 -10.25 1.76
CA ASP A 28 9.84 -9.16 0.96
C ASP A 28 10.51 -8.09 1.81
N ARG A 29 10.04 -7.86 3.03
CA ARG A 29 10.61 -6.88 3.96
C ARG A 29 12.06 -7.17 4.35
N ASN A 30 12.47 -8.43 4.29
CA ASN A 30 13.83 -8.88 4.60
C ASN A 30 14.72 -9.00 3.35
N ALA A 31 14.14 -8.80 2.15
CA ALA A 31 14.91 -8.82 0.92
C ALA A 31 15.67 -7.50 0.72
N PRO A 32 16.84 -7.53 0.05
CA PRO A 32 17.54 -6.32 -0.33
C PRO A 32 16.65 -5.40 -1.17
N MET A 33 16.66 -4.10 -0.84
CA MET A 33 15.99 -3.06 -1.63
C MET A 33 16.99 -2.51 -2.65
N ASN A 34 16.64 -2.56 -3.93
CA ASN A 34 17.40 -1.93 -5.01
C ASN A 34 16.60 -0.72 -5.53
N ILE A 35 17.31 0.38 -5.77
CA ILE A 35 16.72 1.62 -6.28
C ILE A 35 17.55 2.07 -7.48
N GLU A 36 16.87 2.29 -8.60
CA GLU A 36 17.43 2.81 -9.84
C GLU A 36 16.74 4.12 -10.22
N ALA A 37 17.48 5.09 -10.72
CA ALA A 37 16.97 6.36 -11.22
C ALA A 37 17.95 7.00 -12.21
N ASN A 38 17.48 7.89 -13.08
CA ASN A 38 18.37 8.63 -13.98
C ASN A 38 19.25 9.63 -13.21
N THR A 39 18.71 10.23 -12.14
CA THR A 39 19.41 11.24 -11.36
C THR A 39 19.12 11.07 -9.88
N THR A 40 20.15 11.24 -9.06
CA THR A 40 20.04 11.30 -7.61
C THR A 40 20.67 12.58 -7.09
N THR A 41 19.96 13.30 -6.24
CA THR A 41 20.44 14.51 -5.56
C THR A 41 20.25 14.36 -4.06
N TYR A 42 21.29 14.59 -3.28
CA TYR A 42 21.24 14.56 -1.83
C TYR A 42 22.12 15.69 -1.23
N ASN A 43 21.85 16.04 0.00
CA ASN A 43 22.67 17.03 0.72
C ASN A 43 23.43 16.31 1.84
N ALA A 44 24.74 16.15 1.64
CA ALA A 44 25.60 15.45 2.59
C ALA A 44 25.72 16.16 3.98
N ASN A 45 25.44 17.47 4.04
CA ASN A 45 25.57 18.29 5.25
C ASN A 45 24.23 18.54 5.96
N ASN A 46 23.11 18.09 5.39
CA ASN A 46 21.78 18.34 5.93
C ASN A 46 20.83 17.16 5.68
N GLU A 47 20.72 16.28 6.67
CA GLU A 47 19.81 15.12 6.62
C GLU A 47 18.33 15.50 6.61
N SER A 48 17.97 16.74 6.98
CA SER A 48 16.58 17.21 6.92
C SER A 48 16.10 17.44 5.49
N THR A 49 17.03 17.53 4.54
CA THR A 49 16.71 17.62 3.11
C THR A 49 16.53 16.21 2.55
N PRO A 50 15.43 15.92 1.83
CA PRO A 50 15.26 14.59 1.27
C PRO A 50 16.30 14.27 0.20
N THR A 51 16.70 13.01 0.12
CA THR A 51 17.36 12.49 -1.07
C THR A 51 16.32 12.39 -2.18
N VAL A 52 16.58 13.06 -3.29
CA VAL A 52 15.67 13.12 -4.44
C VAL A 52 16.20 12.23 -5.55
N LEU A 53 15.40 11.25 -5.95
CA LEU A 53 15.63 10.44 -7.14
C LEU A 53 14.65 10.87 -8.22
N SER A 54 15.10 11.04 -9.45
CA SER A 54 14.25 11.48 -10.54
C SER A 54 14.59 10.83 -11.87
N GLY A 55 13.56 10.67 -12.69
CA GLY A 55 13.60 10.03 -14.01
C GLY A 55 13.69 8.51 -13.92
N ASN A 56 12.67 7.82 -14.42
CA ASN A 56 12.61 6.36 -14.49
C ASN A 56 12.96 5.67 -13.16
N VAL A 57 12.40 6.17 -12.06
CA VAL A 57 12.64 5.57 -10.75
C VAL A 57 12.03 4.18 -10.70
N VAL A 58 12.87 3.18 -10.42
CA VAL A 58 12.47 1.79 -10.22
C VAL A 58 12.95 1.34 -8.85
N ILE A 59 12.04 0.87 -8.02
CA ILE A 59 12.35 0.29 -6.71
C ILE A 59 11.92 -1.16 -6.73
N THR A 60 12.80 -2.05 -6.29
CA THR A 60 12.50 -3.48 -6.15
C THR A 60 12.91 -3.99 -4.78
N GLN A 61 12.06 -4.82 -4.16
CA GLN A 61 12.34 -5.50 -2.91
C GLN A 61 11.55 -6.82 -2.86
N GLY A 62 12.22 -7.95 -3.00
CA GLY A 62 11.55 -9.23 -3.16
C GLY A 62 10.61 -9.22 -4.38
N THR A 63 9.32 -9.45 -4.16
CA THR A 63 8.29 -9.39 -5.23
C THR A 63 7.76 -7.98 -5.49
N LEU A 64 8.04 -7.02 -4.59
CA LEU A 64 7.65 -5.64 -4.76
C LEU A 64 8.42 -4.98 -5.90
N ARG A 65 7.69 -4.35 -6.82
CA ARG A 65 8.24 -3.49 -7.87
C ARG A 65 7.43 -2.20 -7.95
N ILE A 66 8.13 -1.07 -7.89
CA ILE A 66 7.54 0.26 -8.01
C ILE A 66 8.19 0.99 -9.18
N ASN A 67 7.38 1.64 -10.02
CA ASN A 67 7.83 2.53 -11.07
C ASN A 67 7.22 3.91 -10.82
N ALA A 68 8.07 4.94 -10.77
CA ALA A 68 7.69 6.31 -10.50
C ALA A 68 8.51 7.29 -11.37
N ALA A 69 8.06 8.52 -11.49
CA ALA A 69 8.85 9.58 -12.11
C ALA A 69 9.86 10.19 -11.12
N ARG A 70 9.49 10.20 -9.83
CA ARG A 70 10.29 10.81 -8.77
C ARG A 70 10.05 10.09 -7.44
N ALA A 71 11.10 10.04 -6.61
CA ALA A 71 11.05 9.62 -5.22
C ALA A 71 11.79 10.64 -4.34
N ASP A 72 11.12 11.11 -3.27
CA ASP A 72 11.70 11.92 -2.22
C ASP A 72 11.85 11.04 -0.97
N VAL A 73 13.08 10.77 -0.56
CA VAL A 73 13.41 9.88 0.57
C VAL A 73 13.91 10.72 1.73
N TYR A 74 13.14 10.74 2.80
CA TYR A 74 13.43 11.44 4.04
C TYR A 74 14.12 10.51 5.04
N GLN A 75 15.22 10.96 5.59
CA GLN A 75 16.04 10.22 6.57
C GLN A 75 16.17 11.00 7.87
N SER A 76 16.45 10.29 8.94
CA SER A 76 16.82 10.88 10.22
C SER A 76 17.65 9.87 11.00
N GLY A 77 18.86 10.27 11.42
CA GLY A 77 19.80 9.37 12.12
C GLY A 77 20.23 8.17 11.28
N GLY A 78 20.39 8.34 9.96
CA GLY A 78 20.76 7.28 9.02
C GLY A 78 19.64 6.30 8.67
N GLU A 79 18.43 6.48 9.20
CA GLU A 79 17.28 5.63 8.90
C GLU A 79 16.27 6.35 8.01
N ILE A 80 15.71 5.62 7.03
CA ILE A 80 14.61 6.12 6.21
C ILE A 80 13.36 6.21 7.08
N ARG A 81 12.72 7.39 7.11
CA ARG A 81 11.50 7.66 7.89
C ARG A 81 10.26 7.79 7.05
N ARG A 82 10.40 8.32 5.84
CA ARG A 82 9.29 8.54 4.92
C ARG A 82 9.79 8.50 3.49
N THR A 83 8.98 7.98 2.59
CA THR A 83 9.24 8.02 1.15
C THR A 83 8.00 8.53 0.44
N VAL A 84 8.17 9.53 -0.42
CA VAL A 84 7.10 10.07 -1.25
C VAL A 84 7.43 9.81 -2.71
N LEU A 85 6.55 9.06 -3.38
CA LEU A 85 6.67 8.73 -4.80
C LEU A 85 5.63 9.54 -5.58
N THR A 86 6.02 10.08 -6.70
CA THR A 86 5.12 10.77 -7.63
C THR A 86 5.36 10.30 -9.05
N GLY A 87 4.28 10.29 -9.84
CA GLY A 87 4.33 9.84 -11.22
C GLY A 87 3.01 10.07 -11.95
N SER A 88 3.02 9.84 -13.24
CA SER A 88 1.83 9.96 -14.09
C SER A 88 1.63 8.68 -14.91
N PRO A 89 1.29 7.58 -14.24
CA PRO A 89 1.11 7.32 -12.81
C PRO A 89 2.34 6.70 -12.11
N VAL A 90 2.31 6.62 -10.78
CA VAL A 90 3.08 5.63 -10.01
C VAL A 90 2.39 4.28 -10.17
N ARG A 91 3.16 3.24 -10.50
CA ARG A 91 2.68 1.86 -10.60
C ARG A 91 3.43 1.00 -9.59
N MET A 92 2.69 0.18 -8.87
CA MET A 92 3.25 -0.72 -7.89
C MET A 92 2.63 -2.10 -8.08
N SER A 93 3.47 -3.13 -8.10
CA SER A 93 3.05 -4.54 -8.14
C SER A 93 3.80 -5.32 -7.09
N GLN A 94 3.13 -6.30 -6.48
CA GLN A 94 3.73 -7.23 -5.52
C GLN A 94 2.89 -8.50 -5.42
N GLN A 95 3.43 -9.54 -4.79
CA GLN A 95 2.67 -10.70 -4.37
C GLN A 95 2.27 -10.56 -2.89
N MET A 96 1.14 -11.12 -2.56
CA MET A 96 0.67 -11.29 -1.19
C MET A 96 1.24 -12.58 -0.59
N ASP A 97 1.06 -12.82 0.72
CA ASP A 97 1.56 -14.02 1.38
C ASP A 97 1.00 -15.33 0.80
N ASP A 98 -0.22 -15.29 0.26
CA ASP A 98 -0.85 -16.42 -0.44
C ASP A 98 -0.42 -16.54 -1.91
N GLY A 99 0.53 -15.72 -2.38
CA GLY A 99 1.01 -15.69 -3.76
C GLY A 99 0.12 -14.94 -4.74
N THR A 100 -1.02 -14.39 -4.31
CA THR A 100 -1.88 -13.62 -5.22
C THR A 100 -1.25 -12.28 -5.60
N PRO A 101 -1.38 -11.85 -6.88
CA PRO A 101 -0.86 -10.55 -7.30
C PRO A 101 -1.72 -9.40 -6.75
N LEU A 102 -1.04 -8.32 -6.40
CA LEU A 102 -1.62 -7.03 -6.05
C LEU A 102 -0.98 -5.96 -6.92
N ASP A 103 -1.79 -5.28 -7.72
CA ASP A 103 -1.35 -4.15 -8.54
C ASP A 103 -2.03 -2.87 -8.08
N THR A 104 -1.26 -1.79 -7.99
CA THR A 104 -1.79 -0.47 -7.68
C THR A 104 -1.32 0.58 -8.67
N VAL A 105 -2.19 1.54 -8.92
CA VAL A 105 -1.91 2.73 -9.73
C VAL A 105 -2.40 3.95 -8.97
N SER A 106 -1.60 5.01 -8.91
CA SER A 106 -1.97 6.29 -8.30
C SER A 106 -1.07 7.39 -8.82
N ALA A 107 -1.42 8.67 -8.64
CA ALA A 107 -0.52 9.77 -8.97
C ALA A 107 0.59 9.95 -7.92
N LYS A 108 0.29 9.60 -6.66
CA LYS A 108 1.22 9.75 -5.55
C LYS A 108 1.08 8.61 -4.55
N VAL A 109 2.21 8.19 -4.00
CA VAL A 109 2.31 7.27 -2.86
C VAL A 109 3.14 7.95 -1.78
N ASP A 110 2.62 7.98 -0.55
CA ASP A 110 3.28 8.53 0.62
C ASP A 110 3.39 7.44 1.68
N TYR A 111 4.58 6.97 1.95
CA TYR A 111 4.83 5.92 2.92
C TYR A 111 5.56 6.47 4.14
N ASP A 112 4.89 6.50 5.26
CA ASP A 112 5.44 6.80 6.57
C ASP A 112 5.83 5.49 7.26
N MET A 113 7.14 5.28 7.43
CA MET A 113 7.69 4.05 8.00
C MET A 113 7.53 3.98 9.50
N LYS A 114 7.41 5.12 10.18
CA LYS A 114 7.21 5.17 11.64
C LYS A 114 5.82 4.69 12.03
N THR A 115 4.81 5.11 11.28
CA THR A 115 3.42 4.72 11.50
C THR A 115 3.02 3.48 10.70
N GLU A 116 3.89 2.99 9.83
CA GLU A 116 3.63 1.91 8.87
C GLU A 116 2.37 2.18 8.02
N THR A 117 2.20 3.44 7.60
CA THR A 117 1.03 3.89 6.87
C THR A 117 1.39 4.28 5.44
N VAL A 118 0.69 3.71 4.48
CA VAL A 118 0.77 4.05 3.06
C VAL A 118 -0.46 4.83 2.65
N ILE A 119 -0.27 5.99 2.05
CA ILE A 119 -1.35 6.82 1.51
C ILE A 119 -1.17 6.93 -0.01
N LEU A 120 -2.16 6.42 -0.73
CA LEU A 120 -2.27 6.52 -2.18
C LEU A 120 -3.24 7.66 -2.51
N THR A 121 -2.88 8.54 -3.44
CA THR A 121 -3.74 9.63 -3.89
C THR A 121 -3.65 9.86 -5.39
N GLY A 122 -4.75 10.37 -5.98
CA GLY A 122 -4.85 10.70 -7.39
C GLY A 122 -5.17 9.50 -8.27
N GLY A 123 -6.46 9.30 -8.57
CA GLY A 123 -6.92 8.24 -9.46
C GLY A 123 -6.50 6.84 -9.02
N VAL A 124 -6.64 6.54 -7.73
CA VAL A 124 -6.20 5.27 -7.16
C VAL A 124 -6.99 4.10 -7.73
N VAL A 125 -6.27 3.10 -8.23
CA VAL A 125 -6.82 1.80 -8.64
C VAL A 125 -6.01 0.71 -7.96
N ILE A 126 -6.68 -0.15 -7.21
CA ILE A 126 -6.10 -1.36 -6.62
C ILE A 126 -6.77 -2.55 -7.30
N THR A 127 -5.97 -3.44 -7.86
CA THR A 127 -6.43 -4.61 -8.60
C THR A 127 -5.89 -5.89 -7.96
N GLN A 128 -6.79 -6.81 -7.72
CA GLN A 128 -6.52 -8.17 -7.25
C GLN A 128 -7.34 -9.16 -8.09
N PRO A 129 -7.00 -10.47 -8.14
CA PRO A 129 -7.76 -11.46 -8.92
C PRO A 129 -9.24 -11.52 -8.56
N ARG A 130 -9.60 -11.22 -7.32
CA ARG A 130 -10.97 -11.30 -6.80
C ARG A 130 -11.72 -9.97 -6.80
N GLY A 131 -11.11 -8.90 -7.29
CA GLY A 131 -11.80 -7.62 -7.37
C GLY A 131 -10.88 -6.42 -7.52
N ASN A 132 -11.50 -5.27 -7.64
CA ASN A 132 -10.79 -4.01 -7.71
C ASN A 132 -11.45 -2.94 -6.83
N LEU A 133 -10.63 -2.01 -6.37
CA LEU A 133 -11.06 -0.81 -5.65
C LEU A 133 -10.59 0.41 -6.43
N ARG A 134 -11.48 1.39 -6.61
CA ARG A 134 -11.18 2.68 -7.26
C ARG A 134 -11.61 3.81 -6.34
N GLY A 135 -10.75 4.81 -6.18
CA GLY A 135 -11.04 5.98 -5.37
C GLY A 135 -10.00 7.07 -5.59
N GLU A 136 -10.23 8.25 -5.04
CA GLU A 136 -9.27 9.35 -5.13
C GLU A 136 -8.17 9.24 -4.07
N ARG A 137 -8.51 8.63 -2.93
CA ARG A 137 -7.57 8.43 -1.81
C ARG A 137 -7.81 7.10 -1.13
N VAL A 138 -6.71 6.38 -0.87
CA VAL A 138 -6.70 5.15 -0.08
C VAL A 138 -5.60 5.25 0.98
N VAL A 139 -5.94 4.93 2.21
CA VAL A 139 -5.01 4.81 3.34
C VAL A 139 -4.92 3.34 3.73
N TYR A 140 -3.72 2.84 3.78
CA TYR A 140 -3.42 1.48 4.22
C TYR A 140 -2.49 1.50 5.42
N ASN A 141 -2.94 0.97 6.54
CA ASN A 141 -2.12 0.76 7.72
C ASN A 141 -1.56 -0.67 7.67
N MET A 142 -0.25 -0.79 7.44
CA MET A 142 0.42 -2.09 7.28
C MET A 142 0.51 -2.87 8.60
N LYS A 143 0.48 -2.17 9.75
CA LYS A 143 0.53 -2.80 11.07
C LYS A 143 -0.78 -3.47 11.44
N THR A 144 -1.90 -2.83 11.14
CA THR A 144 -3.25 -3.32 11.47
C THR A 144 -3.93 -4.05 10.30
N GLY A 145 -3.40 -3.93 9.08
CA GLY A 145 -4.03 -4.42 7.86
C GLY A 145 -5.27 -3.61 7.43
N GLN A 146 -5.55 -2.49 8.10
CA GLN A 146 -6.74 -1.68 7.80
C GLN A 146 -6.57 -0.90 6.50
N VAL A 147 -7.56 -1.01 5.62
CA VAL A 147 -7.69 -0.20 4.41
C VAL A 147 -8.88 0.73 4.56
N GLN A 148 -8.65 2.02 4.36
CA GLN A 148 -9.69 3.05 4.34
C GLN A 148 -9.66 3.77 2.99
N SER A 149 -10.79 3.84 2.31
CA SER A 149 -10.94 4.58 1.07
C SER A 149 -12.09 5.58 1.17
N GLY A 150 -11.94 6.75 0.55
CA GLY A 150 -12.88 7.86 0.69
C GLY A 150 -12.57 8.76 1.89
N GLY A 151 -13.56 9.51 2.38
CA GLY A 151 -13.41 10.49 3.47
C GLY A 151 -13.32 11.92 2.96
N GLN A 152 -12.93 12.87 3.84
CA GLN A 152 -12.86 14.29 3.50
C GLN A 152 -11.90 14.55 2.33
N GLY A 153 -12.41 15.13 1.25
CA GLY A 153 -11.65 15.42 0.02
C GLY A 153 -11.50 14.25 -0.95
N GLY A 154 -11.99 13.05 -0.60
CA GLY A 154 -12.02 11.89 -1.49
C GLY A 154 -13.40 11.72 -2.14
N GLY A 155 -13.45 11.56 -3.47
CA GLY A 155 -14.68 11.28 -4.22
C GLY A 155 -15.30 9.91 -3.86
N ARG A 156 -16.26 9.48 -4.67
CA ARG A 156 -16.93 8.18 -4.49
C ARG A 156 -15.94 7.03 -4.63
N VAL A 157 -16.02 6.08 -3.72
CA VAL A 157 -15.32 4.80 -3.79
C VAL A 157 -16.15 3.80 -4.59
N ARG A 158 -15.51 3.08 -5.50
CA ARG A 158 -16.12 1.96 -6.22
C ARG A 158 -15.33 0.69 -5.91
N MET A 159 -16.04 -0.34 -5.52
CA MET A 159 -15.48 -1.66 -5.29
C MET A 159 -16.25 -2.69 -6.13
N THR A 160 -15.51 -3.51 -6.84
CA THR A 160 -16.05 -4.67 -7.53
C THR A 160 -15.48 -5.92 -6.88
N ILE A 161 -16.32 -6.84 -6.49
CA ILE A 161 -15.92 -8.12 -5.86
C ILE A 161 -16.45 -9.23 -6.74
N GLN A 162 -15.58 -10.16 -7.13
CA GLN A 162 -15.99 -11.38 -7.84
C GLN A 162 -16.32 -12.46 -6.82
N PRO A 163 -17.51 -13.10 -6.92
CA PRO A 163 -17.83 -14.23 -6.07
C PRO A 163 -16.78 -15.33 -6.24
N LYS A 164 -16.53 -16.08 -5.18
CA LYS A 164 -15.75 -17.32 -5.29
C LYS A 164 -16.51 -18.23 -6.24
N ALA A 165 -15.87 -18.70 -7.32
CA ALA A 165 -16.47 -19.73 -8.16
C ALA A 165 -16.84 -20.89 -7.26
N GLY A 166 -18.14 -21.21 -7.24
CA GLY A 166 -18.64 -22.34 -6.46
C GLY A 166 -17.96 -23.60 -6.96
N GLY A 167 -17.28 -24.27 -6.06
CA GLY A 167 -16.80 -25.62 -6.29
C GLY A 167 -17.94 -26.62 -6.11
#